data_9ae0c9fd7957e80430baa5cec06df639
#
_entry.id   9ae0c9fd7957e80430baa5cec06df639
#
_cell.length_a   1.000
_cell.length_b   1.000
_cell.length_c   1.000
_cell.angle_alpha   90.00
_cell.angle_beta   90.00
_cell.angle_gamma   90.00
#
_symmetry.space_group_name_H-M   'P 1'
#
loop_
_entity.id
_entity.type
_entity.pdbx_description
1 polymer ?
#
loop_
_entity_poly.entity_id
_entity_poly.type
_entity_poly.pdbx_seq_one_letter_code
_entity_poly.pdbx_strand_id
1 'polypeptide(L)'
;MVKDFLPISREDMKKRGWQQCDFVYICGDAYVDHSSFGMAIITRLLESRGYKVGIIAQPDWKKKESITILGEPRLGFLVSAGNMDSMVNHYTVNKKHRKNDAYSPGGKMGMRPDYATIVYCNLIRQTYKKTPIIIGGIEASLRRMSHYDYWSDKMKHSILIDSGADIISYGMGEHSIVEIAEALEAGIDVKDITYIRGTVYKAKSLDHIYDDYIELPSYDEIAADKKKYAESFYTQYINTDAFSARILVEKVKEKMYVVQNPPAMPLTQMEMDDVYSLPYMRDYHPVYKKMGGIPALSEIKFSLTSNRGCFGGCSFCALTFHQGRIIQTRSHENIIEEAELMTHDPDFKGYIHDVGGPTANFRRTACDKQLSKGACVNKQCLFPKPCKNLVVEHKDYISLLRKLRKIPSVKKVFIRSGIRFDYCMEDSDDTFLRELCENHISGQLRVAPEHISDKVLSRMGKPSRAVYDSCLLYTSDAADEARSV
;
A
#
# COMPACT_ATOMS: atom_id res chain seq x y z
N MET A 1 23.18 -7.11 -10.24
CA MET A 1 22.36 -6.11 -10.96
C MET A 1 23.07 -4.78 -10.98
N VAL A 2 23.05 -4.06 -12.11
CA VAL A 2 23.62 -2.71 -12.17
C VAL A 2 22.68 -1.78 -11.40
N LYS A 3 23.22 -1.05 -10.42
CA LYS A 3 22.44 -0.07 -9.65
C LYS A 3 22.23 1.17 -10.52
N ASP A 4 21.11 1.23 -11.23
CA ASP A 4 20.73 2.32 -12.15
C ASP A 4 19.20 2.39 -12.22
N PHE A 5 18.65 3.56 -12.61
CA PHE A 5 17.21 3.73 -12.82
C PHE A 5 16.70 2.84 -13.95
N LEU A 6 15.48 2.34 -13.83
CA LEU A 6 14.81 1.63 -14.91
C LEU A 6 14.53 2.56 -16.10
N PRO A 7 14.50 2.02 -17.34
CA PRO A 7 14.29 2.81 -18.54
C PRO A 7 12.98 3.61 -18.54
N ILE A 8 13.07 4.90 -18.88
CA ILE A 8 11.93 5.77 -19.12
C ILE A 8 11.86 6.24 -20.59
N SER A 9 12.83 5.84 -21.40
CA SER A 9 12.93 6.20 -22.82
C SER A 9 13.48 5.04 -23.65
N ARG A 10 13.27 5.09 -24.96
CA ARG A 10 13.90 4.13 -25.90
C ARG A 10 15.44 4.21 -25.89
N GLU A 11 15.98 5.37 -25.58
CA GLU A 11 17.42 5.55 -25.45
C GLU A 11 17.97 4.77 -24.24
N ASP A 12 17.27 4.81 -23.11
CA ASP A 12 17.65 4.04 -21.94
C ASP A 12 17.54 2.53 -22.19
N MET A 13 16.52 2.10 -22.93
CA MET A 13 16.39 0.71 -23.37
C MET A 13 17.60 0.28 -24.23
N LYS A 14 18.01 1.13 -25.18
CA LYS A 14 19.18 0.87 -26.05
C LYS A 14 20.48 0.74 -25.23
N LYS A 15 20.68 1.59 -24.22
CA LYS A 15 21.85 1.49 -23.31
C LYS A 15 21.91 0.15 -22.58
N ARG A 16 20.77 -0.48 -22.30
CA ARG A 16 20.63 -1.80 -21.72
C ARG A 16 20.62 -2.94 -22.77
N GLY A 17 20.73 -2.65 -24.05
CA GLY A 17 20.64 -3.61 -25.14
C GLY A 17 19.24 -4.18 -25.38
N TRP A 18 18.20 -3.47 -24.95
CA TRP A 18 16.80 -3.91 -25.06
C TRP A 18 16.13 -3.30 -26.30
N GLN A 19 15.47 -4.15 -27.07
CA GLN A 19 14.63 -3.73 -28.20
C GLN A 19 13.16 -3.57 -27.74
N GLN A 20 12.74 -4.35 -26.77
CA GLN A 20 11.38 -4.39 -26.24
C GLN A 20 11.42 -4.66 -24.74
N CYS A 21 10.49 -4.05 -23.99
CA CYS A 21 10.22 -4.39 -22.60
C CYS A 21 9.30 -5.61 -22.50
N ASP A 22 9.46 -6.41 -21.45
CA ASP A 22 8.48 -7.43 -21.10
C ASP A 22 7.25 -6.79 -20.48
N PHE A 23 7.46 -5.85 -19.58
CA PHE A 23 6.41 -5.03 -18.98
C PHE A 23 6.70 -3.55 -19.12
N VAL A 24 5.63 -2.75 -19.28
CA VAL A 24 5.68 -1.30 -19.16
C VAL A 24 4.76 -0.88 -18.03
N TYR A 25 5.33 -0.23 -17.01
CA TYR A 25 4.57 0.28 -15.87
C TYR A 25 4.14 1.73 -16.10
N ILE A 26 2.84 2.00 -16.07
CA ILE A 26 2.27 3.35 -16.16
C ILE A 26 1.80 3.79 -14.78
N CYS A 27 2.30 4.93 -14.31
CA CYS A 27 2.07 5.43 -12.97
C CYS A 27 1.55 6.87 -12.96
N GLY A 28 0.62 7.17 -12.06
CA GLY A 28 0.15 8.54 -11.81
C GLY A 28 1.14 9.38 -10.99
N ASP A 29 2.09 8.77 -10.29
CA ASP A 29 3.19 9.47 -9.62
C ASP A 29 4.38 9.66 -10.54
N ALA A 30 5.20 10.69 -10.29
CA ALA A 30 6.53 10.79 -10.87
C ALA A 30 7.41 9.60 -10.46
N TYR A 31 8.43 9.28 -11.26
CA TYR A 31 9.30 8.15 -10.97
C TYR A 31 10.24 8.43 -9.80
N VAL A 32 9.92 7.85 -8.66
CA VAL A 32 10.77 7.76 -7.47
C VAL A 32 11.11 6.28 -7.25
N ASP A 33 12.38 5.95 -7.28
CA ASP A 33 12.87 4.59 -7.08
C ASP A 33 13.24 4.35 -5.61
N HIS A 34 12.22 4.12 -4.80
CA HIS A 34 12.34 3.95 -3.37
C HIS A 34 11.36 2.89 -2.85
N SER A 35 11.78 2.11 -1.86
CA SER A 35 11.00 1.03 -1.25
C SER A 35 9.68 1.45 -0.58
N SER A 36 9.41 2.76 -0.45
CA SER A 36 8.11 3.30 -0.03
C SER A 36 7.14 3.56 -1.19
N PHE A 37 7.53 3.29 -2.43
CA PHE A 37 6.70 3.46 -3.62
C PHE A 37 6.34 2.09 -4.22
N GLY A 38 5.04 1.79 -4.30
CA GLY A 38 4.56 0.52 -4.85
C GLY A 38 5.05 0.26 -6.28
N MET A 39 5.13 1.31 -7.13
CA MET A 39 5.72 1.18 -8.46
C MET A 39 7.16 0.68 -8.41
N ALA A 40 8.01 1.26 -7.55
CA ALA A 40 9.40 0.86 -7.44
C ALA A 40 9.52 -0.60 -6.94
N ILE A 41 8.72 -0.98 -5.93
CA ILE A 41 8.71 -2.35 -5.41
C ILE A 41 8.38 -3.34 -6.52
N ILE A 42 7.27 -3.16 -7.22
CA ILE A 42 6.79 -4.10 -8.25
C ILE A 42 7.76 -4.17 -9.43
N THR A 43 8.27 -3.03 -9.89
CA THR A 43 9.17 -3.00 -11.04
C THR A 43 10.55 -3.58 -10.71
N ARG A 44 11.10 -3.30 -9.51
CA ARG A 44 12.37 -3.89 -9.06
C ARG A 44 12.23 -5.39 -8.78
N LEU A 45 11.11 -5.82 -8.24
CA LEU A 45 10.83 -7.24 -8.03
C LEU A 45 10.80 -8.00 -9.37
N LEU A 46 10.11 -7.48 -10.38
CA LEU A 46 10.10 -8.09 -11.71
C LEU A 46 11.48 -8.05 -12.38
N GLU A 47 12.23 -6.94 -12.24
CA GLU A 47 13.63 -6.87 -12.73
C GLU A 47 14.51 -7.93 -12.06
N SER A 48 14.35 -8.15 -10.76
CA SER A 48 15.12 -9.19 -10.04
C SER A 48 14.81 -10.61 -10.49
N ARG A 49 13.65 -10.83 -11.11
CA ARG A 49 13.25 -12.10 -11.74
C ARG A 49 13.66 -12.20 -13.21
N GLY A 50 14.40 -11.20 -13.73
CA GLY A 50 14.93 -11.21 -15.09
C GLY A 50 14.05 -10.55 -16.14
N TYR A 51 12.89 -10.00 -15.76
CA TYR A 51 12.01 -9.29 -16.71
C TYR A 51 12.55 -7.90 -17.05
N LYS A 52 12.39 -7.50 -18.31
CA LYS A 52 12.73 -6.17 -18.82
C LYS A 52 11.57 -5.22 -18.54
N VAL A 53 11.73 -4.34 -17.56
CA VAL A 53 10.65 -3.43 -17.13
C VAL A 53 11.01 -1.99 -17.46
N GLY A 54 10.11 -1.30 -18.17
CA GLY A 54 10.19 0.13 -18.42
C GLY A 54 9.10 0.90 -17.68
N ILE A 55 9.33 2.19 -17.43
CA ILE A 55 8.42 3.03 -16.66
C ILE A 55 7.98 4.23 -17.48
N ILE A 56 6.67 4.49 -17.52
CA ILE A 56 6.06 5.72 -18.04
C ILE A 56 5.35 6.39 -16.87
N ALA A 57 6.04 7.33 -16.23
CA ALA A 57 5.53 8.06 -15.09
C ALA A 57 4.82 9.33 -15.55
N GLN A 58 3.59 9.56 -15.08
CA GLN A 58 2.77 10.73 -15.40
C GLN A 58 2.70 11.03 -16.91
N PRO A 59 2.25 10.07 -17.76
CA PRO A 59 2.07 10.35 -19.18
C PRO A 59 1.11 11.52 -19.38
N ASP A 60 1.31 12.32 -20.44
CA ASP A 60 0.37 13.37 -20.82
C ASP A 60 -0.96 12.73 -21.24
N TRP A 61 -1.87 12.63 -20.28
CA TRP A 61 -3.15 11.94 -20.44
C TRP A 61 -4.09 12.57 -21.48
N LYS A 62 -3.74 13.75 -22.00
CA LYS A 62 -4.43 14.42 -23.12
C LYS A 62 -3.93 13.95 -24.49
N LYS A 63 -2.82 13.19 -24.52
CA LYS A 63 -2.17 12.71 -25.75
C LYS A 63 -1.99 11.20 -25.68
N LYS A 64 -2.67 10.45 -26.52
CA LYS A 64 -2.56 8.99 -26.56
C LYS A 64 -1.13 8.49 -26.87
N GLU A 65 -0.34 9.30 -27.58
CA GLU A 65 1.03 8.97 -27.94
C GLU A 65 1.96 8.90 -26.72
N SER A 66 1.57 9.55 -25.63
CA SER A 66 2.38 9.59 -24.40
C SER A 66 2.61 8.20 -23.76
N ILE A 67 1.71 7.25 -24.03
CA ILE A 67 1.86 5.87 -23.51
C ILE A 67 2.63 4.95 -24.49
N THR A 68 3.05 5.45 -25.64
CA THR A 68 3.77 4.66 -26.66
C THR A 68 5.28 4.85 -26.64
N ILE A 69 5.78 5.65 -25.71
CA ILE A 69 7.20 6.07 -25.63
C ILE A 69 8.15 4.86 -25.62
N LEU A 70 7.82 3.81 -24.86
CA LEU A 70 8.62 2.58 -24.76
C LEU A 70 8.21 1.49 -25.77
N GLY A 71 7.13 1.72 -26.53
CA GLY A 71 6.54 0.73 -27.43
C GLY A 71 5.60 -0.24 -26.71
N GLU A 72 5.13 -1.24 -27.46
CA GLU A 72 4.28 -2.31 -26.93
C GLU A 72 5.11 -3.28 -26.12
N PRO A 73 4.75 -3.58 -24.86
CA PRO A 73 5.43 -4.61 -24.08
C PRO A 73 5.10 -6.02 -24.59
N ARG A 74 6.00 -6.98 -24.36
CA ARG A 74 5.82 -8.36 -24.77
C ARG A 74 4.74 -9.09 -23.95
N LEU A 75 4.68 -8.83 -22.64
CA LEU A 75 3.77 -9.53 -21.71
C LEU A 75 2.58 -8.67 -21.29
N GLY A 76 2.78 -7.38 -21.03
CA GLY A 76 1.66 -6.54 -20.65
C GLY A 76 2.00 -5.18 -20.05
N PHE A 77 0.97 -4.37 -19.88
CA PHE A 77 1.03 -3.11 -19.14
C PHE A 77 0.64 -3.32 -17.67
N LEU A 78 1.39 -2.69 -16.78
CA LEU A 78 1.06 -2.56 -15.37
C LEU A 78 0.62 -1.13 -15.11
N VAL A 79 -0.52 -0.91 -14.44
CA VAL A 79 -1.07 0.43 -14.29
C VAL A 79 -1.49 0.70 -12.86
N SER A 80 -1.08 1.84 -12.30
CA SER A 80 -1.57 2.35 -11.02
C SER A 80 -1.77 3.86 -11.02
N ALA A 81 -2.60 4.35 -10.11
CA ALA A 81 -2.75 5.78 -9.85
C ALA A 81 -1.56 6.40 -9.11
N GLY A 82 -0.66 5.58 -8.57
CA GLY A 82 0.44 5.99 -7.70
C GLY A 82 0.24 5.54 -6.25
N ASN A 83 0.96 6.14 -5.32
CA ASN A 83 0.90 5.82 -3.89
C ASN A 83 -0.43 6.21 -3.24
N MET A 84 -1.14 7.15 -3.82
CA MET A 84 -2.47 7.58 -3.38
C MET A 84 -3.52 7.34 -4.46
N ASP A 85 -4.76 7.21 -4.00
CA ASP A 85 -5.92 7.33 -4.87
C ASP A 85 -5.94 8.70 -5.54
N SER A 86 -6.17 8.76 -6.86
CA SER A 86 -6.09 10.00 -7.64
C SER A 86 -7.09 11.06 -7.16
N MET A 87 -8.31 10.64 -6.78
CA MET A 87 -9.32 11.56 -6.29
C MET A 87 -8.97 12.11 -4.90
N VAL A 88 -8.43 11.26 -4.00
CA VAL A 88 -7.93 11.70 -2.69
C VAL A 88 -6.72 12.62 -2.83
N ASN A 89 -5.87 12.39 -3.82
CA ASN A 89 -4.74 13.27 -4.09
C ASN A 89 -5.17 14.64 -4.64
N HIS A 90 -6.23 14.70 -5.44
CA HIS A 90 -6.68 15.94 -6.09
C HIS A 90 -7.63 16.77 -5.24
N TYR A 91 -8.43 16.12 -4.38
CA TYR A 91 -9.51 16.79 -3.68
C TYR A 91 -9.42 16.62 -2.16
N THR A 92 -9.91 17.64 -1.45
CA THR A 92 -10.19 17.56 -0.02
C THR A 92 -11.51 16.84 0.22
N VAL A 93 -11.80 16.47 1.49
CA VAL A 93 -13.09 15.88 1.89
C VAL A 93 -14.29 16.75 1.46
N ASN A 94 -14.13 18.08 1.43
CA ASN A 94 -15.15 19.02 0.98
C ASN A 94 -15.17 19.21 -0.55
N LYS A 95 -14.60 18.27 -1.33
CA LYS A 95 -14.54 18.27 -2.79
C LYS A 95 -13.84 19.51 -3.39
N LYS A 96 -12.98 20.20 -2.60
CA LYS A 96 -12.19 21.33 -3.09
C LYS A 96 -10.86 20.83 -3.65
N HIS A 97 -10.43 21.35 -4.80
CA HIS A 97 -9.12 21.04 -5.36
C HIS A 97 -7.99 21.37 -4.38
N ARG A 98 -7.04 20.46 -4.25
CA ARG A 98 -5.77 20.72 -3.56
C ARG A 98 -4.89 21.61 -4.44
N LYS A 99 -4.01 22.37 -3.81
CA LYS A 99 -3.10 23.30 -4.51
C LYS A 99 -1.79 22.63 -4.93
N ASN A 100 -1.36 21.58 -4.24
CA ASN A 100 -0.10 20.91 -4.44
C ASN A 100 -0.29 19.39 -4.54
N ASP A 101 0.52 18.76 -5.40
CA ASP A 101 0.68 17.32 -5.50
C ASP A 101 2.13 16.94 -5.14
N ALA A 102 2.34 16.41 -3.94
CA ALA A 102 3.68 16.05 -3.46
C ALA A 102 4.37 14.97 -4.31
N TYR A 103 3.61 14.20 -5.08
CA TYR A 103 4.11 13.13 -5.95
C TYR A 103 4.40 13.59 -7.39
N SER A 104 4.29 14.88 -7.65
CA SER A 104 4.56 15.46 -8.97
C SER A 104 5.78 16.39 -8.92
N PRO A 105 6.47 16.61 -10.05
CA PRO A 105 7.64 17.48 -10.13
C PRO A 105 7.34 18.88 -9.60
N GLY A 106 8.17 19.36 -8.66
CA GLY A 106 8.00 20.65 -8.00
C GLY A 106 6.67 20.82 -7.26
N GLY A 107 5.97 19.74 -6.94
CA GLY A 107 4.66 19.78 -6.27
C GLY A 107 3.50 20.24 -7.17
N LYS A 108 3.69 20.24 -8.49
CA LYS A 108 2.75 20.81 -9.46
C LYS A 108 1.49 19.94 -9.61
N MET A 109 0.30 20.54 -9.44
CA MET A 109 -0.97 19.89 -9.71
C MET A 109 -1.26 19.73 -11.21
N GLY A 110 -2.11 18.72 -11.54
CA GLY A 110 -2.62 18.50 -12.89
C GLY A 110 -1.74 17.63 -13.78
N MET A 111 -0.69 17.01 -13.24
CA MET A 111 0.14 16.06 -13.98
C MET A 111 -0.52 14.69 -14.13
N ARG A 112 -1.41 14.32 -13.22
CA ARG A 112 -2.25 13.11 -13.35
C ARG A 112 -3.71 13.48 -13.59
N PRO A 113 -4.52 12.63 -14.25
CA PRO A 113 -5.96 12.83 -14.37
C PRO A 113 -6.73 12.41 -13.13
N ASP A 114 -7.97 12.84 -13.01
CA ASP A 114 -8.95 12.23 -12.14
C ASP A 114 -9.19 10.78 -12.58
N TYR A 115 -9.44 9.86 -11.63
CA TYR A 115 -9.59 8.43 -11.91
C TYR A 115 -8.44 7.88 -12.77
N ALA A 116 -7.22 8.18 -12.37
CA ALA A 116 -6.02 8.00 -13.19
C ALA A 116 -5.88 6.59 -13.78
N THR A 117 -6.16 5.54 -12.99
CA THR A 117 -6.10 4.15 -13.46
C THR A 117 -7.02 3.91 -14.65
N ILE A 118 -8.27 4.41 -14.60
CA ILE A 118 -9.25 4.26 -15.68
C ILE A 118 -8.77 5.01 -16.94
N VAL A 119 -8.32 6.25 -16.77
CA VAL A 119 -7.88 7.08 -17.90
C VAL A 119 -6.67 6.45 -18.60
N TYR A 120 -5.68 5.99 -17.85
CA TYR A 120 -4.48 5.37 -18.44
C TYR A 120 -4.81 4.05 -19.16
N CYS A 121 -5.67 3.21 -18.59
CA CYS A 121 -6.11 1.99 -19.27
C CYS A 121 -6.85 2.30 -20.58
N ASN A 122 -7.71 3.32 -20.59
CA ASN A 122 -8.41 3.75 -21.80
C ASN A 122 -7.44 4.24 -22.89
N LEU A 123 -6.40 4.98 -22.51
CA LEU A 123 -5.35 5.39 -23.46
C LEU A 123 -4.61 4.18 -24.04
N ILE A 124 -4.27 3.20 -23.20
CA ILE A 124 -3.64 1.96 -23.67
C ILE A 124 -4.55 1.24 -24.66
N ARG A 125 -5.83 1.05 -24.35
CA ARG A 125 -6.80 0.34 -25.22
C ARG A 125 -7.05 1.03 -26.56
N GLN A 126 -6.92 2.36 -26.61
CA GLN A 126 -7.00 3.11 -27.89
C GLN A 126 -5.86 2.75 -28.84
N THR A 127 -4.70 2.39 -28.31
CA THR A 127 -3.49 2.08 -29.10
C THR A 127 -3.25 0.58 -29.19
N TYR A 128 -3.22 -0.12 -28.04
CA TYR A 128 -2.88 -1.54 -27.90
C TYR A 128 -4.12 -2.32 -27.44
N LYS A 129 -4.91 -2.76 -28.43
CA LYS A 129 -6.25 -3.33 -28.18
C LYS A 129 -6.23 -4.68 -27.46
N LYS A 130 -5.17 -5.49 -27.64
CA LYS A 130 -5.10 -6.89 -27.18
C LYS A 130 -4.05 -7.13 -26.11
N THR A 131 -3.11 -6.21 -25.93
CA THR A 131 -2.04 -6.34 -24.94
C THR A 131 -2.63 -6.42 -23.54
N PRO A 132 -2.22 -7.38 -22.69
CA PRO A 132 -2.72 -7.50 -21.33
C PRO A 132 -2.52 -6.21 -20.52
N ILE A 133 -3.53 -5.86 -19.72
CA ILE A 133 -3.47 -4.74 -18.77
C ILE A 133 -3.78 -5.27 -17.38
N ILE A 134 -2.79 -5.19 -16.51
CA ILE A 134 -2.90 -5.54 -15.09
C ILE A 134 -2.91 -4.23 -14.29
N ILE A 135 -3.95 -4.00 -13.52
CA ILE A 135 -4.05 -2.83 -12.66
C ILE A 135 -3.82 -3.19 -11.20
N GLY A 136 -3.25 -2.26 -10.44
CA GLY A 136 -2.94 -2.47 -9.02
C GLY A 136 -2.86 -1.16 -8.24
N GLY A 137 -2.30 -1.25 -7.04
CA GLY A 137 -2.21 -0.13 -6.11
C GLY A 137 -3.50 0.15 -5.36
N ILE A 138 -3.49 1.20 -4.53
CA ILE A 138 -4.60 1.47 -3.60
C ILE A 138 -5.91 1.82 -4.31
N GLU A 139 -5.84 2.57 -5.41
CA GLU A 139 -7.03 2.97 -6.18
C GLU A 139 -7.77 1.74 -6.74
N ALA A 140 -7.04 0.81 -7.35
CA ALA A 140 -7.61 -0.42 -7.86
C ALA A 140 -8.09 -1.35 -6.74
N SER A 141 -7.32 -1.47 -5.66
CA SER A 141 -7.67 -2.32 -4.52
C SER A 141 -8.98 -1.89 -3.85
N LEU A 142 -9.20 -0.59 -3.67
CA LEU A 142 -10.41 -0.07 -3.00
C LEU A 142 -11.64 -0.07 -3.90
N ARG A 143 -11.45 -0.11 -5.23
CA ARG A 143 -12.54 -0.11 -6.22
C ARG A 143 -12.68 -1.44 -6.97
N ARG A 144 -12.14 -2.53 -6.42
CA ARG A 144 -12.11 -3.85 -7.08
C ARG A 144 -13.46 -4.51 -7.27
N MET A 145 -14.44 -4.17 -6.43
CA MET A 145 -15.85 -4.55 -6.58
C MET A 145 -16.68 -3.30 -6.83
N SER A 146 -17.96 -3.47 -7.13
CA SER A 146 -18.86 -2.32 -7.26
C SER A 146 -18.93 -1.52 -5.96
N HIS A 147 -18.90 -0.21 -6.08
CA HIS A 147 -18.68 0.68 -4.94
C HIS A 147 -19.43 2.00 -5.07
N TYR A 148 -19.68 2.65 -3.93
CA TYR A 148 -20.14 4.02 -3.90
C TYR A 148 -18.97 4.98 -4.13
N ASP A 149 -19.08 5.78 -5.18
CA ASP A 149 -18.10 6.85 -5.45
C ASP A 149 -18.53 8.16 -4.82
N TYR A 150 -17.84 8.55 -3.76
CA TYR A 150 -18.10 9.77 -3.00
C TYR A 150 -18.06 11.05 -3.87
N TRP A 151 -17.15 11.07 -4.86
CA TRP A 151 -16.90 12.27 -5.65
C TRP A 151 -18.03 12.57 -6.61
N SER A 152 -18.55 11.57 -7.30
CA SER A 152 -19.69 11.67 -8.22
C SER A 152 -21.06 11.44 -7.57
N ASP A 153 -21.10 11.02 -6.28
CA ASP A 153 -22.31 10.64 -5.54
C ASP A 153 -23.13 9.57 -6.28
N LYS A 154 -22.45 8.53 -6.79
CA LYS A 154 -23.08 7.47 -7.58
C LYS A 154 -22.48 6.11 -7.25
N MET A 155 -23.26 5.06 -7.46
CA MET A 155 -22.74 3.71 -7.56
C MET A 155 -21.94 3.56 -8.85
N LYS A 156 -20.79 2.90 -8.75
CA LYS A 156 -19.88 2.56 -9.87
C LYS A 156 -19.69 1.06 -9.92
N HIS A 157 -19.44 0.56 -11.11
CA HIS A 157 -18.98 -0.82 -11.29
C HIS A 157 -17.58 -1.03 -10.69
N SER A 158 -17.16 -2.27 -10.61
CA SER A 158 -15.74 -2.58 -10.39
C SER A 158 -14.86 -1.77 -11.35
N ILE A 159 -13.74 -1.24 -10.86
CA ILE A 159 -12.76 -0.55 -11.69
C ILE A 159 -12.23 -1.44 -12.83
N LEU A 160 -12.29 -2.77 -12.67
CA LEU A 160 -11.94 -3.72 -13.72
C LEU A 160 -12.85 -3.60 -14.94
N ILE A 161 -14.12 -3.28 -14.72
CA ILE A 161 -15.11 -3.07 -15.78
C ILE A 161 -14.92 -1.67 -16.39
N ASP A 162 -14.86 -0.65 -15.53
CA ASP A 162 -14.82 0.77 -15.98
C ASP A 162 -13.50 1.10 -16.69
N SER A 163 -12.39 0.46 -16.33
CA SER A 163 -11.08 0.67 -16.96
C SER A 163 -10.85 -0.17 -18.22
N GLY A 164 -11.60 -1.26 -18.41
CA GLY A 164 -11.32 -2.23 -19.47
C GLY A 164 -10.02 -3.03 -19.29
N ALA A 165 -9.44 -3.02 -18.10
CA ALA A 165 -8.30 -3.87 -17.75
C ALA A 165 -8.68 -5.35 -17.71
N ASP A 166 -7.68 -6.24 -17.70
CA ASP A 166 -7.91 -7.69 -17.72
C ASP A 166 -7.90 -8.30 -16.32
N ILE A 167 -6.95 -7.91 -15.46
CA ILE A 167 -6.78 -8.40 -14.09
C ILE A 167 -6.52 -7.22 -13.15
N ILE A 168 -7.04 -7.31 -11.92
CA ILE A 168 -6.59 -6.50 -10.79
C ILE A 168 -5.67 -7.37 -9.94
N SER A 169 -4.45 -6.89 -9.64
CA SER A 169 -3.63 -7.36 -8.53
C SER A 169 -3.91 -6.46 -7.34
N TYR A 170 -4.69 -6.93 -6.36
CA TYR A 170 -5.10 -6.10 -5.23
C TYR A 170 -4.32 -6.42 -3.96
N GLY A 171 -4.29 -5.47 -3.04
CA GLY A 171 -3.53 -5.59 -1.80
C GLY A 171 -2.03 -5.43 -2.02
N MET A 172 -1.24 -6.20 -1.29
CA MET A 172 0.22 -6.27 -1.46
C MET A 172 0.51 -7.24 -2.60
N GLY A 173 0.98 -6.71 -3.72
CA GLY A 173 0.98 -7.40 -5.01
C GLY A 173 2.23 -8.24 -5.31
N GLU A 174 3.16 -8.41 -4.37
CA GLU A 174 4.45 -9.05 -4.63
C GLU A 174 4.31 -10.50 -5.14
N HIS A 175 3.49 -11.31 -4.46
CA HIS A 175 3.25 -12.69 -4.91
C HIS A 175 2.47 -12.73 -6.21
N SER A 176 1.32 -12.04 -6.25
CA SER A 176 0.42 -12.10 -7.40
C SER A 176 1.05 -11.59 -8.70
N ILE A 177 1.90 -10.56 -8.64
CA ILE A 177 2.52 -10.04 -9.87
C ILE A 177 3.58 -10.97 -10.45
N VAL A 178 4.31 -11.70 -9.58
CA VAL A 178 5.26 -12.71 -10.03
C VAL A 178 4.53 -13.87 -10.68
N GLU A 179 3.50 -14.41 -10.03
CA GLU A 179 2.69 -15.51 -10.58
C GLU A 179 1.99 -15.12 -11.91
N ILE A 180 1.48 -13.89 -12.02
CA ILE A 180 0.91 -13.36 -13.27
C ILE A 180 1.99 -13.28 -14.36
N ALA A 181 3.19 -12.78 -14.02
CA ALA A 181 4.29 -12.66 -14.97
C ALA A 181 4.74 -14.04 -15.49
N GLU A 182 4.87 -15.02 -14.60
CA GLU A 182 5.22 -16.41 -14.95
C GLU A 182 4.13 -17.07 -15.81
N ALA A 183 2.85 -16.85 -15.52
CA ALA A 183 1.74 -17.36 -16.32
C ALA A 183 1.75 -16.77 -17.74
N LEU A 184 1.95 -15.45 -17.86
CA LEU A 184 2.03 -14.79 -19.16
C LEU A 184 3.28 -15.22 -19.95
N GLU A 185 4.43 -15.40 -19.27
CA GLU A 185 5.67 -15.92 -19.87
C GLU A 185 5.47 -17.33 -20.41
N ALA A 186 4.73 -18.17 -19.69
CA ALA A 186 4.36 -19.53 -20.14
C ALA A 186 3.34 -19.55 -21.29
N GLY A 187 2.88 -18.37 -21.75
CA GLY A 187 1.93 -18.24 -22.86
C GLY A 187 0.46 -18.47 -22.48
N ILE A 188 0.12 -18.43 -21.19
CA ILE A 188 -1.28 -18.50 -20.75
C ILE A 188 -1.97 -17.19 -21.13
N ASP A 189 -3.13 -17.29 -21.80
CA ASP A 189 -3.93 -16.10 -22.12
C ASP A 189 -4.39 -15.42 -20.82
N VAL A 190 -4.28 -14.10 -20.77
CA VAL A 190 -4.62 -13.32 -19.57
C VAL A 190 -6.04 -13.58 -19.04
N LYS A 191 -6.99 -13.92 -19.90
CA LYS A 191 -8.37 -14.27 -19.51
C LYS A 191 -8.48 -15.62 -18.78
N ASP A 192 -7.48 -16.50 -18.95
CA ASP A 192 -7.45 -17.84 -18.36
C ASP A 192 -6.62 -17.85 -17.04
N ILE A 193 -6.00 -16.73 -16.68
CA ILE A 193 -5.33 -16.53 -15.39
C ILE A 193 -6.39 -16.21 -14.31
N THR A 194 -7.07 -17.25 -13.83
CA THR A 194 -8.22 -17.12 -12.91
C THR A 194 -7.95 -17.63 -11.50
N TYR A 195 -6.79 -18.24 -11.26
CA TYR A 195 -6.48 -19.05 -10.08
C TYR A 195 -5.53 -18.37 -9.09
N ILE A 196 -4.97 -17.20 -9.43
CA ILE A 196 -3.95 -16.54 -8.61
C ILE A 196 -4.61 -15.79 -7.45
N ARG A 197 -4.12 -16.02 -6.23
CA ARG A 197 -4.56 -15.29 -5.04
C ARG A 197 -4.20 -13.80 -5.13
N GLY A 198 -5.00 -12.95 -4.51
CA GLY A 198 -4.80 -11.49 -4.57
C GLY A 198 -5.19 -10.88 -5.91
N THR A 199 -6.00 -11.57 -6.73
CA THR A 199 -6.46 -11.08 -8.02
C THR A 199 -7.97 -10.95 -8.11
N VAL A 200 -8.40 -10.10 -9.06
CA VAL A 200 -9.79 -10.00 -9.49
C VAL A 200 -9.83 -10.08 -11.01
N TYR A 201 -10.74 -10.87 -11.56
CA TYR A 201 -10.88 -11.11 -12.99
C TYR A 201 -12.33 -11.08 -13.44
N LYS A 202 -12.55 -11.03 -14.76
CA LYS A 202 -13.89 -11.09 -15.39
C LYS A 202 -14.18 -12.51 -15.85
N ALA A 203 -15.40 -12.99 -15.59
CA ALA A 203 -15.88 -14.30 -16.04
C ALA A 203 -17.21 -14.19 -16.79
N LYS A 204 -17.41 -15.08 -17.78
CA LYS A 204 -18.69 -15.20 -18.51
C LYS A 204 -19.61 -16.24 -17.89
N SER A 205 -19.05 -17.24 -17.20
CA SER A 205 -19.73 -18.25 -16.40
C SER A 205 -18.91 -18.53 -15.15
N LEU A 206 -19.47 -19.27 -14.20
CA LEU A 206 -18.82 -19.65 -12.95
C LEU A 206 -18.42 -21.15 -12.95
N ASP A 207 -18.57 -21.85 -14.07
CA ASP A 207 -18.37 -23.30 -14.19
C ASP A 207 -16.91 -23.73 -13.93
N HIS A 208 -15.96 -22.79 -14.03
CA HIS A 208 -14.53 -23.02 -13.76
C HIS A 208 -14.15 -22.83 -12.29
N ILE A 209 -15.08 -22.39 -11.44
CA ILE A 209 -14.84 -22.19 -10.00
C ILE A 209 -15.27 -23.46 -9.28
N TYR A 210 -14.30 -24.24 -8.83
CA TYR A 210 -14.53 -25.50 -8.11
C TYR A 210 -14.55 -25.32 -6.61
N ASP A 211 -13.97 -24.22 -6.10
CA ASP A 211 -13.95 -23.88 -4.68
C ASP A 211 -15.27 -23.23 -4.25
N ASP A 212 -15.54 -23.31 -2.94
CA ASP A 212 -16.69 -22.65 -2.33
C ASP A 212 -16.57 -21.11 -2.45
N TYR A 213 -17.60 -20.47 -2.99
CA TYR A 213 -17.63 -19.03 -3.18
C TYR A 213 -18.87 -18.38 -2.54
N ILE A 214 -18.83 -17.06 -2.38
CA ILE A 214 -19.93 -16.25 -1.87
C ILE A 214 -20.41 -15.34 -3.00
N GLU A 215 -21.69 -15.43 -3.33
CA GLU A 215 -22.33 -14.47 -4.22
C GLU A 215 -22.67 -13.20 -3.44
N LEU A 216 -22.18 -12.07 -3.96
CA LEU A 216 -22.55 -10.75 -3.49
C LEU A 216 -23.84 -10.29 -4.17
N PRO A 217 -24.62 -9.39 -3.56
CA PRO A 217 -25.67 -8.69 -4.29
C PRO A 217 -25.14 -8.13 -5.61
N SER A 218 -25.91 -8.27 -6.67
CA SER A 218 -25.54 -7.78 -8.01
C SER A 218 -25.43 -6.27 -8.06
N TYR A 219 -24.76 -5.73 -9.10
CA TYR A 219 -24.66 -4.28 -9.31
C TYR A 219 -26.04 -3.58 -9.29
N ASP A 220 -27.04 -4.14 -9.97
CA ASP A 220 -28.37 -3.55 -10.04
C ASP A 220 -29.05 -3.50 -8.67
N GLU A 221 -28.90 -4.55 -7.86
CA GLU A 221 -29.43 -4.59 -6.49
C GLU A 221 -28.76 -3.56 -5.58
N ILE A 222 -27.42 -3.45 -5.62
CA ILE A 222 -26.71 -2.47 -4.79
C ILE A 222 -26.95 -1.03 -5.25
N ALA A 223 -27.22 -0.79 -6.52
CA ALA A 223 -27.52 0.52 -7.05
C ALA A 223 -28.95 0.96 -6.65
N ALA A 224 -29.86 0.01 -6.50
CA ALA A 224 -31.26 0.27 -6.15
C ALA A 224 -31.48 0.36 -4.62
N ASP A 225 -30.73 -0.40 -3.82
CA ASP A 225 -30.95 -0.51 -2.37
C ASP A 225 -29.65 -0.36 -1.56
N LYS A 226 -29.59 0.69 -0.73
CA LYS A 226 -28.47 0.96 0.19
C LYS A 226 -28.22 -0.16 1.20
N LYS A 227 -29.25 -0.96 1.56
CA LYS A 227 -29.08 -2.11 2.45
C LYS A 227 -28.33 -3.22 1.74
N LYS A 228 -28.64 -3.46 0.46
CA LYS A 228 -27.90 -4.41 -0.39
C LYS A 228 -26.43 -3.99 -0.57
N TYR A 229 -26.17 -2.70 -0.73
CA TYR A 229 -24.80 -2.19 -0.73
C TYR A 229 -24.10 -2.44 0.61
N ALA A 230 -24.76 -2.18 1.74
CA ALA A 230 -24.19 -2.45 3.06
C ALA A 230 -23.91 -3.95 3.29
N GLU A 231 -24.79 -4.84 2.81
CA GLU A 231 -24.61 -6.30 2.83
C GLU A 231 -23.38 -6.71 2.01
N SER A 232 -23.27 -6.22 0.78
CA SER A 232 -22.10 -6.46 -0.09
C SER A 232 -20.81 -5.98 0.58
N PHE A 233 -20.78 -4.75 1.09
CA PHE A 233 -19.62 -4.21 1.76
C PHE A 233 -19.23 -5.01 3.02
N TYR A 234 -20.20 -5.39 3.84
CA TYR A 234 -19.95 -6.21 5.03
C TYR A 234 -19.36 -7.57 4.66
N THR A 235 -19.88 -8.21 3.62
CA THR A 235 -19.35 -9.48 3.12
C THR A 235 -17.89 -9.34 2.63
N GLN A 236 -17.59 -8.27 1.89
CA GLN A 236 -16.21 -7.97 1.49
C GLN A 236 -15.31 -7.72 2.72
N TYR A 237 -15.81 -6.97 3.71
CA TYR A 237 -15.04 -6.65 4.93
C TYR A 237 -14.63 -7.89 5.73
N ILE A 238 -15.55 -8.84 5.91
CA ILE A 238 -15.26 -10.07 6.65
C ILE A 238 -14.40 -11.07 5.86
N ASN A 239 -14.20 -10.86 4.55
CA ASN A 239 -13.38 -11.68 3.67
C ASN A 239 -12.07 -11.00 3.27
N THR A 240 -11.44 -10.26 4.18
CA THR A 240 -10.16 -9.57 3.96
C THR A 240 -8.94 -10.34 4.48
N ASP A 241 -9.15 -11.46 5.17
CA ASP A 241 -8.05 -12.24 5.76
C ASP A 241 -7.60 -13.36 4.81
N ALA A 242 -6.29 -13.47 4.57
CA ALA A 242 -5.73 -14.41 3.63
C ALA A 242 -5.96 -15.89 3.98
N PHE A 243 -6.13 -16.22 5.28
CA PHE A 243 -6.32 -17.61 5.73
C PHE A 243 -7.77 -18.09 5.65
N SER A 244 -8.73 -17.17 5.79
CA SER A 244 -10.16 -17.53 5.94
C SER A 244 -11.07 -16.95 4.88
N ALA A 245 -10.57 -16.05 4.01
CA ALA A 245 -11.38 -15.49 2.95
C ALA A 245 -11.75 -16.53 1.88
N ARG A 246 -12.95 -16.40 1.36
CA ARG A 246 -13.50 -17.17 0.26
C ARG A 246 -13.48 -16.35 -1.02
N ILE A 247 -13.67 -17.02 -2.15
CA ILE A 247 -13.91 -16.36 -3.42
C ILE A 247 -15.20 -15.54 -3.32
N LEU A 248 -15.18 -14.31 -3.81
CA LEU A 248 -16.36 -13.44 -3.89
C LEU A 248 -16.76 -13.26 -5.37
N VAL A 249 -18.03 -13.37 -5.65
CA VAL A 249 -18.57 -13.25 -7.01
C VAL A 249 -19.64 -12.18 -7.04
N GLU A 250 -19.51 -11.21 -7.92
CA GLU A 250 -20.50 -10.16 -8.17
C GLU A 250 -21.00 -10.26 -9.61
N LYS A 251 -22.32 -10.40 -9.78
CA LYS A 251 -22.95 -10.33 -11.09
C LYS A 251 -23.09 -8.87 -11.52
N VAL A 252 -22.45 -8.54 -12.65
CA VAL A 252 -22.50 -7.18 -13.21
C VAL A 252 -23.69 -7.03 -14.17
N LYS A 253 -23.87 -8.03 -15.03
CA LYS A 253 -25.00 -8.15 -15.97
C LYS A 253 -25.13 -9.59 -16.42
N GLU A 254 -26.09 -9.88 -17.29
CA GLU A 254 -26.22 -11.22 -17.84
C GLU A 254 -24.91 -11.69 -18.49
N LYS A 255 -24.45 -12.89 -18.12
CA LYS A 255 -23.20 -13.51 -18.58
C LYS A 255 -21.95 -12.63 -18.36
N MET A 256 -21.93 -11.84 -17.29
CA MET A 256 -20.74 -11.08 -16.89
C MET A 256 -20.65 -11.01 -15.37
N TYR A 257 -19.57 -11.56 -14.85
CA TYR A 257 -19.24 -11.61 -13.43
C TYR A 257 -17.87 -10.97 -13.18
N VAL A 258 -17.74 -10.35 -12.02
CA VAL A 258 -16.45 -9.99 -11.42
C VAL A 258 -16.18 -10.99 -10.31
N VAL A 259 -15.05 -11.67 -10.38
CA VAL A 259 -14.64 -12.71 -9.43
C VAL A 259 -13.40 -12.25 -8.70
N GLN A 260 -13.47 -12.20 -7.38
CA GLN A 260 -12.34 -11.87 -6.51
C GLN A 260 -11.83 -13.15 -5.87
N ASN A 261 -10.60 -13.52 -6.16
CA ASN A 261 -9.87 -14.57 -5.44
C ASN A 261 -9.57 -14.14 -3.99
N PRO A 262 -9.32 -15.07 -3.06
CA PRO A 262 -8.85 -14.73 -1.72
C PRO A 262 -7.59 -13.86 -1.75
N PRO A 263 -7.33 -13.01 -0.74
CA PRO A 263 -6.12 -12.22 -0.67
C PRO A 263 -4.84 -13.08 -0.77
N ALA A 264 -3.77 -12.52 -1.31
CA ALA A 264 -2.46 -13.15 -1.27
C ALA A 264 -2.03 -13.40 0.18
N MET A 265 -1.24 -14.44 0.40
CA MET A 265 -0.67 -14.70 1.73
C MET A 265 0.26 -13.56 2.15
N PRO A 266 0.30 -13.22 3.45
CA PRO A 266 1.26 -12.26 3.96
C PRO A 266 2.69 -12.72 3.65
N LEU A 267 3.56 -11.78 3.32
CA LEU A 267 4.98 -12.08 3.16
C LEU A 267 5.57 -12.56 4.48
N THR A 268 6.42 -13.56 4.40
CA THR A 268 7.31 -13.97 5.50
C THR A 268 8.33 -12.87 5.78
N GLN A 269 9.03 -12.95 6.92
CA GLN A 269 10.11 -12.00 7.23
C GLN A 269 11.22 -12.03 6.17
N MET A 270 11.60 -13.22 5.72
CA MET A 270 12.62 -13.38 4.67
C MET A 270 12.19 -12.74 3.35
N GLU A 271 10.96 -12.96 2.90
CA GLU A 271 10.44 -12.31 1.69
C GLU A 271 10.33 -10.79 1.85
N MET A 272 9.97 -10.30 3.06
CA MET A 272 10.02 -8.87 3.36
C MET A 272 11.44 -8.33 3.22
N ASP A 273 12.43 -9.00 3.79
CA ASP A 273 13.83 -8.62 3.72
C ASP A 273 14.34 -8.64 2.27
N ASP A 274 13.99 -9.65 1.48
CA ASP A 274 14.31 -9.73 0.06
C ASP A 274 13.76 -8.54 -0.73
N VAL A 275 12.49 -8.19 -0.51
CA VAL A 275 11.84 -7.03 -1.17
C VAL A 275 12.54 -5.72 -0.81
N TYR A 276 12.91 -5.52 0.45
CA TYR A 276 13.55 -4.28 0.89
C TYR A 276 15.04 -4.22 0.56
N SER A 277 15.68 -5.35 0.24
CA SER A 277 17.07 -5.45 -0.23
C SER A 277 17.24 -5.25 -1.74
N LEU A 278 16.15 -5.07 -2.50
CA LEU A 278 16.23 -4.79 -3.93
C LEU A 278 17.04 -3.49 -4.19
N PRO A 279 17.69 -3.36 -5.35
CA PRO A 279 18.66 -2.30 -5.61
C PRO A 279 17.99 -0.94 -5.92
N TYR A 280 17.21 -0.43 -4.99
CA TYR A 280 16.60 0.89 -5.12
C TYR A 280 17.66 2.00 -5.19
N MET A 281 17.41 2.99 -6.06
CA MET A 281 18.26 4.20 -6.13
C MET A 281 18.08 5.11 -4.91
N ARG A 282 16.95 4.98 -4.20
CA ARG A 282 16.52 5.81 -3.06
C ARG A 282 16.40 7.30 -3.40
N ASP A 283 16.12 7.57 -4.67
CA ASP A 283 15.99 8.93 -5.20
C ASP A 283 14.92 8.98 -6.30
N TYR A 284 14.55 10.19 -6.69
CA TYR A 284 13.75 10.42 -7.89
C TYR A 284 14.64 10.39 -9.15
N HIS A 285 14.04 10.03 -10.28
CA HIS A 285 14.77 10.01 -11.56
C HIS A 285 15.37 11.40 -11.89
N PRO A 286 16.64 11.48 -12.33
CA PRO A 286 17.36 12.75 -12.55
C PRO A 286 16.65 13.75 -13.49
N VAL A 287 15.75 13.29 -14.37
CA VAL A 287 14.97 14.14 -15.25
C VAL A 287 14.16 15.22 -14.50
N TYR A 288 13.80 14.96 -13.25
CA TYR A 288 13.01 15.89 -12.42
C TYR A 288 13.84 16.95 -11.69
N LYS A 289 15.18 16.83 -11.68
CA LYS A 289 16.06 17.75 -10.92
C LYS A 289 15.82 19.21 -11.32
N LYS A 290 15.75 19.49 -12.62
CA LYS A 290 15.48 20.85 -13.14
C LYS A 290 14.03 21.30 -12.97
N MET A 291 13.13 20.41 -12.60
CA MET A 291 11.70 20.69 -12.39
C MET A 291 11.36 20.91 -10.91
N GLY A 292 12.36 20.99 -10.03
CA GLY A 292 12.18 21.21 -8.60
C GLY A 292 12.12 19.91 -7.77
N GLY A 293 12.51 18.76 -8.34
CA GLY A 293 12.50 17.47 -7.66
C GLY A 293 11.08 16.96 -7.35
N ILE A 294 11.00 15.95 -6.48
CA ILE A 294 9.72 15.36 -6.05
C ILE A 294 9.57 15.55 -4.54
N PRO A 295 8.65 16.43 -4.08
CA PRO A 295 8.51 16.78 -2.66
C PRO A 295 8.29 15.58 -1.73
N ALA A 296 7.53 14.57 -2.17
CA ALA A 296 7.27 13.37 -1.37
C ALA A 296 8.55 12.63 -0.94
N LEU A 297 9.64 12.73 -1.72
CA LEU A 297 10.89 12.07 -1.37
C LEU A 297 11.52 12.66 -0.09
N SER A 298 11.38 13.96 0.16
CA SER A 298 11.97 14.61 1.35
C SER A 298 11.50 14.01 2.68
N GLU A 299 10.28 13.48 2.71
CA GLU A 299 9.69 12.88 3.90
C GLU A 299 10.18 11.45 4.15
N ILE A 300 10.59 10.73 3.08
CA ILE A 300 10.88 9.30 3.16
C ILE A 300 12.33 8.93 2.85
N LYS A 301 13.12 9.80 2.25
CA LYS A 301 14.51 9.52 1.79
C LYS A 301 15.34 8.86 2.89
N PHE A 302 15.19 9.35 4.12
CA PHE A 302 15.88 8.85 5.32
C PHE A 302 14.92 8.24 6.33
N SER A 303 13.91 7.53 5.85
CA SER A 303 12.95 6.79 6.67
C SER A 303 13.05 5.30 6.38
N LEU A 304 12.79 4.49 7.39
CA LEU A 304 12.85 3.03 7.36
C LEU A 304 11.45 2.45 7.58
N THR A 305 10.97 1.67 6.63
CA THR A 305 9.77 0.87 6.84
C THR A 305 10.14 -0.38 7.61
N SER A 306 9.61 -0.53 8.82
CA SER A 306 9.91 -1.67 9.69
C SER A 306 8.89 -2.80 9.61
N ASN A 307 7.65 -2.47 9.22
CA ASN A 307 6.54 -3.42 9.17
C ASN A 307 5.45 -2.96 8.18
N ARG A 308 4.62 -3.91 7.78
CA ARG A 308 3.38 -3.71 7.01
C ARG A 308 2.22 -4.39 7.73
N GLY A 309 0.98 -4.04 7.33
CA GLY A 309 -0.23 -4.53 7.97
C GLY A 309 -0.60 -3.77 9.24
N CYS A 310 -1.85 -3.90 9.68
CA CYS A 310 -2.35 -3.25 10.88
C CYS A 310 -3.53 -4.00 11.48
N PHE A 311 -3.38 -4.58 12.67
CA PHE A 311 -4.48 -5.27 13.36
C PHE A 311 -5.45 -4.32 14.09
N GLY A 312 -5.25 -3.02 14.01
CA GLY A 312 -6.15 -2.02 14.61
C GLY A 312 -7.58 -2.12 14.10
N GLY A 313 -7.78 -2.47 12.81
CA GLY A 313 -9.10 -2.75 12.24
C GLY A 313 -10.09 -1.59 12.30
N CYS A 314 -9.60 -0.34 12.28
CA CYS A 314 -10.46 0.86 12.29
C CYS A 314 -11.38 0.86 11.06
N SER A 315 -12.68 1.14 11.26
CA SER A 315 -13.70 0.99 10.22
C SER A 315 -13.54 1.91 9.00
N PHE A 316 -12.83 3.02 9.16
CA PHE A 316 -12.57 4.01 8.11
C PHE A 316 -11.25 3.80 7.37
N CYS A 317 -10.40 2.85 7.83
CA CYS A 317 -9.01 2.79 7.39
C CYS A 317 -8.84 1.91 6.14
N ALA A 318 -8.39 2.52 5.05
CA ALA A 318 -8.09 1.84 3.80
C ALA A 318 -6.98 0.76 3.93
N LEU A 319 -6.07 0.91 4.90
CA LEU A 319 -4.97 -0.03 5.11
C LEU A 319 -5.45 -1.44 5.44
N THR A 320 -6.57 -1.59 6.16
CA THR A 320 -7.17 -2.89 6.46
C THR A 320 -7.51 -3.65 5.17
N PHE A 321 -8.01 -2.95 4.15
CA PHE A 321 -8.37 -3.53 2.86
C PHE A 321 -7.20 -3.71 1.89
N HIS A 322 -6.13 -2.92 2.08
CA HIS A 322 -4.99 -2.92 1.17
C HIS A 322 -3.82 -3.76 1.70
N GLN A 323 -3.43 -3.59 2.95
CA GLN A 323 -2.28 -4.31 3.54
C GLN A 323 -2.68 -5.50 4.41
N GLY A 324 -3.97 -5.60 4.78
CA GLY A 324 -4.46 -6.64 5.67
C GLY A 324 -4.19 -6.36 7.16
N ARG A 325 -4.61 -7.32 7.99
CA ARG A 325 -4.57 -7.22 9.47
C ARG A 325 -3.44 -8.02 10.11
N ILE A 326 -2.66 -8.75 9.32
CA ILE A 326 -1.52 -9.53 9.80
C ILE A 326 -0.25 -8.69 9.65
N ILE A 327 0.49 -8.57 10.72
CA ILE A 327 1.75 -7.81 10.70
C ILE A 327 2.82 -8.63 10.00
N GLN A 328 3.52 -7.99 9.06
CA GLN A 328 4.66 -8.49 8.33
C GLN A 328 5.86 -7.61 8.69
N THR A 329 6.88 -8.18 9.30
CA THR A 329 8.06 -7.44 9.80
C THR A 329 9.31 -7.76 9.01
N ARG A 330 10.19 -6.79 8.93
CA ARG A 330 11.57 -6.97 8.49
C ARG A 330 12.45 -7.37 9.67
N SER A 331 13.52 -8.10 9.39
CA SER A 331 14.56 -8.39 10.39
C SER A 331 15.28 -7.12 10.84
N HIS A 332 15.90 -7.17 12.01
CA HIS A 332 16.75 -6.07 12.47
C HIS A 332 17.94 -5.87 11.55
N GLU A 333 18.54 -6.95 11.12
CA GLU A 333 19.72 -6.99 10.27
C GLU A 333 19.44 -6.25 8.95
N ASN A 334 18.35 -6.57 8.28
CA ASN A 334 17.96 -5.93 7.03
C ASN A 334 17.67 -4.43 7.19
N ILE A 335 17.04 -4.02 8.31
CA ILE A 335 16.77 -2.60 8.59
C ILE A 335 18.07 -1.84 8.91
N ILE A 336 19.01 -2.48 9.61
CA ILE A 336 20.31 -1.89 9.97
C ILE A 336 21.15 -1.70 8.70
N GLU A 337 21.24 -2.70 7.83
CA GLU A 337 21.94 -2.61 6.55
C GLU A 337 21.40 -1.44 5.69
N GLU A 338 20.08 -1.29 5.62
CA GLU A 338 19.47 -0.15 4.92
C GLU A 338 19.83 1.18 5.58
N ALA A 339 19.83 1.24 6.91
CA ALA A 339 20.23 2.45 7.66
C ALA A 339 21.71 2.80 7.42
N GLU A 340 22.60 1.82 7.40
CA GLU A 340 24.01 2.00 7.08
C GLU A 340 24.21 2.52 5.65
N LEU A 341 23.49 1.97 4.68
CA LEU A 341 23.49 2.48 3.31
C LEU A 341 23.08 3.97 3.25
N MET A 342 22.07 4.37 4.04
CA MET A 342 21.65 5.78 4.10
C MET A 342 22.74 6.70 4.63
N THR A 343 23.61 6.23 5.52
CA THR A 343 24.69 7.09 6.08
C THR A 343 25.73 7.49 5.03
N HIS A 344 25.80 6.78 3.91
CA HIS A 344 26.71 7.09 2.80
C HIS A 344 26.11 8.10 1.79
N ASP A 345 24.84 8.46 1.93
CA ASP A 345 24.22 9.47 1.07
C ASP A 345 24.76 10.87 1.45
N PRO A 346 25.23 11.68 0.48
CA PRO A 346 25.81 13.02 0.77
C PRO A 346 24.81 13.99 1.44
N ASP A 347 23.51 13.74 1.30
CA ASP A 347 22.47 14.54 1.91
C ASP A 347 22.15 14.12 3.35
N PHE A 348 22.67 12.97 3.81
CA PHE A 348 22.42 12.48 5.15
C PHE A 348 23.09 13.36 6.21
N LYS A 349 22.30 13.91 7.13
CA LYS A 349 22.78 14.81 8.19
C LYS A 349 22.84 14.15 9.58
N GLY A 350 22.70 12.82 9.61
CA GLY A 350 22.69 12.05 10.85
C GLY A 350 21.29 11.80 11.43
N TYR A 351 20.24 12.08 10.69
CA TYR A 351 18.87 11.95 11.17
C TYR A 351 18.12 10.88 10.40
N ILE A 352 17.71 9.81 11.09
CA ILE A 352 16.70 8.87 10.58
C ILE A 352 15.34 9.49 10.92
N HIS A 353 14.57 9.82 9.89
CA HIS A 353 13.35 10.61 10.04
C HIS A 353 12.18 9.81 10.58
N ASP A 354 12.14 8.51 10.31
CA ASP A 354 11.12 7.60 10.81
C ASP A 354 11.61 6.14 10.79
N VAL A 355 11.20 5.37 11.76
CA VAL A 355 11.32 3.90 11.79
C VAL A 355 9.93 3.35 12.05
N GLY A 356 9.18 3.08 11.00
CA GLY A 356 7.75 2.83 11.19
C GLY A 356 7.08 1.99 10.14
N GLY A 357 5.78 2.17 10.05
CA GLY A 357 4.86 1.48 9.15
C GLY A 357 3.46 2.06 9.31
N PRO A 358 2.41 1.33 8.93
CA PRO A 358 1.02 1.78 9.12
C PRO A 358 0.69 2.12 10.57
N THR A 359 1.35 1.43 11.50
CA THR A 359 1.37 1.69 12.94
C THR A 359 2.77 1.36 13.43
N ALA A 360 3.52 2.33 13.90
CA ALA A 360 4.96 2.19 14.16
C ALA A 360 5.26 1.10 15.21
N ASN A 361 4.49 1.05 16.27
CA ASN A 361 4.71 0.12 17.37
C ASN A 361 4.06 -1.27 17.18
N PHE A 362 3.61 -1.62 15.98
CA PHE A 362 3.14 -2.97 15.65
C PHE A 362 4.24 -3.78 14.96
N ARG A 363 5.13 -4.36 15.75
CA ARG A 363 6.25 -5.17 15.24
C ARG A 363 6.03 -6.69 15.36
N ARG A 364 4.84 -7.13 15.73
CA ARG A 364 4.45 -8.54 15.81
C ARG A 364 2.98 -8.72 15.49
N THR A 365 2.56 -9.95 15.23
CA THR A 365 1.14 -10.30 15.13
C THR A 365 0.43 -10.08 16.47
N ALA A 366 -0.87 -9.76 16.42
CA ALA A 366 -1.64 -9.47 17.64
C ALA A 366 -1.71 -10.66 18.61
N CYS A 367 -1.63 -11.88 18.10
CA CYS A 367 -1.58 -13.12 18.90
C CYS A 367 -1.07 -14.28 18.05
N ASP A 368 -0.64 -15.36 18.68
CA ASP A 368 -0.07 -16.54 18.01
C ASP A 368 -1.07 -17.24 17.08
N LYS A 369 -2.38 -17.12 17.35
CA LYS A 369 -3.42 -17.64 16.45
C LYS A 369 -3.32 -17.05 15.05
N GLN A 370 -2.90 -15.78 14.89
CA GLN A 370 -2.81 -15.13 13.59
C GLN A 370 -1.80 -15.81 12.66
N LEU A 371 -0.77 -16.46 13.19
CA LEU A 371 0.26 -17.16 12.41
C LEU A 371 -0.27 -18.40 11.68
N SER A 372 -1.34 -19.02 12.23
CA SER A 372 -1.88 -20.28 11.69
C SER A 372 -3.31 -20.21 11.17
N LYS A 373 -4.12 -19.30 11.72
CA LYS A 373 -5.57 -19.20 11.43
C LYS A 373 -5.99 -17.80 10.96
N GLY A 374 -5.04 -16.89 10.79
CA GLY A 374 -5.29 -15.52 10.38
C GLY A 374 -6.01 -14.65 11.43
N ALA A 375 -6.45 -13.48 10.99
CA ALA A 375 -7.17 -12.52 11.81
C ALA A 375 -8.62 -12.97 12.06
N CYS A 376 -9.15 -12.67 13.25
CA CYS A 376 -10.54 -13.01 13.59
C CYS A 376 -11.53 -12.24 12.70
N VAL A 377 -12.49 -12.94 12.11
CA VAL A 377 -13.49 -12.39 11.19
C VAL A 377 -14.37 -11.34 11.91
N ASN A 378 -14.94 -11.71 13.07
CA ASN A 378 -15.95 -10.90 13.77
C ASN A 378 -15.40 -10.20 15.01
N LYS A 379 -14.09 -9.97 15.09
CA LYS A 379 -13.47 -9.38 16.27
C LYS A 379 -12.27 -8.51 15.93
N GLN A 380 -12.21 -7.34 16.54
CA GLN A 380 -11.02 -6.51 16.53
C GLN A 380 -10.14 -6.82 17.75
N CYS A 381 -8.83 -6.60 17.61
CA CYS A 381 -7.86 -6.94 18.66
C CYS A 381 -7.86 -5.93 19.81
N LEU A 382 -8.19 -4.66 19.52
CA LEU A 382 -8.14 -3.55 20.47
C LEU A 382 -9.51 -2.93 20.79
N PHE A 383 -10.57 -3.27 20.04
CA PHE A 383 -11.90 -2.67 20.21
C PHE A 383 -12.99 -3.76 20.34
N PRO A 384 -14.05 -3.56 21.14
CA PRO A 384 -14.33 -2.43 22.05
C PRO A 384 -13.46 -2.43 23.33
N LYS A 385 -12.80 -3.53 23.62
CA LYS A 385 -11.80 -3.73 24.69
C LYS A 385 -10.69 -4.58 24.13
N PRO A 386 -9.46 -4.45 24.64
CA PRO A 386 -8.35 -5.32 24.26
C PRO A 386 -8.72 -6.80 24.38
N CYS A 387 -8.32 -7.56 23.37
CA CYS A 387 -8.58 -9.01 23.37
C CYS A 387 -7.73 -9.69 24.43
N LYS A 388 -8.32 -10.57 25.22
CA LYS A 388 -7.59 -11.34 26.27
C LYS A 388 -6.39 -12.17 25.75
N ASN A 389 -6.36 -12.44 24.43
CA ASN A 389 -5.26 -13.15 23.79
C ASN A 389 -4.30 -12.17 23.08
N LEU A 390 -4.50 -10.87 23.21
CA LEU A 390 -3.60 -9.87 22.67
C LEU A 390 -2.25 -9.99 23.35
N VAL A 391 -1.19 -10.13 22.58
CA VAL A 391 0.17 -10.07 23.10
C VAL A 391 0.68 -8.66 22.95
N VAL A 392 0.93 -8.01 24.08
CA VAL A 392 1.44 -6.64 24.14
C VAL A 392 2.91 -6.68 24.52
N GLU A 393 3.77 -6.16 23.66
CA GLU A 393 5.21 -6.19 23.88
C GLU A 393 5.91 -5.23 22.90
N HIS A 394 6.81 -4.40 23.43
CA HIS A 394 7.60 -3.44 22.64
C HIS A 394 9.11 -3.74 22.68
N LYS A 395 9.57 -4.82 23.32
CA LYS A 395 11.00 -5.14 23.50
C LYS A 395 11.76 -5.28 22.18
N ASP A 396 11.12 -5.92 21.18
CA ASP A 396 11.70 -6.02 19.83
C ASP A 396 11.92 -4.65 19.21
N TYR A 397 10.93 -3.78 19.31
CA TYR A 397 11.01 -2.43 18.72
C TYR A 397 12.05 -1.56 19.44
N ILE A 398 12.07 -1.58 20.78
CA ILE A 398 13.10 -0.90 21.58
C ILE A 398 14.50 -1.39 21.17
N SER A 399 14.68 -2.71 21.06
CA SER A 399 15.96 -3.30 20.64
C SER A 399 16.41 -2.80 19.29
N LEU A 400 15.51 -2.74 18.30
CA LEU A 400 15.80 -2.18 16.98
C LEU A 400 16.22 -0.71 17.06
N LEU A 401 15.45 0.12 17.76
CA LEU A 401 15.73 1.56 17.90
C LEU A 401 17.09 1.81 18.56
N ARG A 402 17.43 1.03 19.59
CA ARG A 402 18.74 1.11 20.25
C ARG A 402 19.90 0.69 19.36
N LYS A 403 19.70 -0.35 18.50
CA LYS A 403 20.71 -0.76 17.50
C LYS A 403 20.94 0.36 16.47
N LEU A 404 19.87 0.96 15.94
CA LEU A 404 19.95 2.06 14.97
C LEU A 404 20.66 3.30 15.53
N ARG A 405 20.45 3.64 16.82
CA ARG A 405 21.14 4.74 17.49
C ARG A 405 22.64 4.51 17.67
N LYS A 406 23.11 3.26 17.60
CA LYS A 406 24.54 2.90 17.73
C LYS A 406 25.28 2.97 16.40
N ILE A 407 24.60 3.12 15.26
CA ILE A 407 25.26 3.23 13.95
C ILE A 407 26.12 4.50 13.91
N PRO A 408 27.41 4.40 13.55
CA PRO A 408 28.24 5.57 13.34
C PRO A 408 27.58 6.57 12.40
N SER A 409 27.70 7.86 12.64
CA SER A 409 27.05 8.95 11.87
C SER A 409 25.56 9.13 12.12
N VAL A 410 24.86 8.25 12.83
CA VAL A 410 23.47 8.47 13.24
C VAL A 410 23.46 9.28 14.56
N LYS A 411 22.89 10.48 14.50
CA LYS A 411 22.76 11.38 15.65
C LYS A 411 21.43 11.20 16.38
N LYS A 412 20.34 11.00 15.62
CA LYS A 412 18.99 10.83 16.14
C LYS A 412 18.18 9.87 15.25
N VAL A 413 17.34 9.11 15.91
CA VAL A 413 16.35 8.23 15.28
C VAL A 413 14.98 8.68 15.72
N PHE A 414 14.16 9.15 14.79
CA PHE A 414 12.82 9.64 15.09
C PHE A 414 11.74 8.61 14.73
N ILE A 415 10.59 8.72 15.38
CA ILE A 415 9.37 8.02 15.05
C ILE A 415 8.34 9.07 14.68
N ARG A 416 7.96 9.12 13.40
CA ARG A 416 6.95 10.04 12.85
C ARG A 416 5.67 9.33 12.44
N SER A 417 5.75 8.03 12.17
CA SER A 417 4.58 7.17 11.99
C SER A 417 3.74 7.13 13.25
N GLY A 418 2.42 7.05 13.08
CA GLY A 418 1.49 7.09 14.21
C GLY A 418 1.72 5.94 15.19
N ILE A 419 1.73 6.26 16.47
CA ILE A 419 1.76 5.30 17.56
C ILE A 419 0.34 4.91 17.94
N ARG A 420 0.10 3.62 18.11
CA ARG A 420 -1.15 3.10 18.66
C ARG A 420 -1.08 3.19 20.19
N PHE A 421 -1.57 4.30 20.73
CA PHE A 421 -1.46 4.63 22.15
C PHE A 421 -2.22 3.65 23.04
N ASP A 422 -3.39 3.17 22.63
CA ASP A 422 -4.15 2.16 23.35
C ASP A 422 -3.41 0.82 23.48
N TYR A 423 -2.58 0.45 22.49
CA TYR A 423 -1.70 -0.71 22.61
C TYR A 423 -0.53 -0.45 23.57
N CYS A 424 0.00 0.78 23.60
CA CYS A 424 1.03 1.14 24.58
C CYS A 424 0.50 1.10 26.02
N MET A 425 -0.73 1.57 26.23
CA MET A 425 -1.35 1.60 27.57
C MET A 425 -1.70 0.20 28.14
N GLU A 426 -1.73 -0.82 27.29
CA GLU A 426 -1.89 -2.22 27.69
C GLU A 426 -0.55 -2.90 28.03
N ASP A 427 0.59 -2.27 27.75
CA ASP A 427 1.90 -2.79 28.12
C ASP A 427 2.15 -2.55 29.62
N SER A 428 2.48 -3.60 30.33
CA SER A 428 2.85 -3.50 31.74
C SER A 428 4.27 -2.93 31.95
N ASP A 429 5.08 -2.87 30.88
CA ASP A 429 6.43 -2.32 30.87
C ASP A 429 6.41 -0.93 30.22
N ASP A 430 6.66 0.12 30.99
CA ASP A 430 6.65 1.51 30.54
C ASP A 430 7.91 1.94 29.78
N THR A 431 8.91 1.06 29.70
CA THR A 431 10.21 1.34 29.07
C THR A 431 10.05 1.93 27.65
N PHE A 432 9.10 1.43 26.87
CA PHE A 432 8.89 1.93 25.52
C PHE A 432 8.41 3.38 25.48
N LEU A 433 7.41 3.74 26.29
CA LEU A 433 6.88 5.10 26.33
C LEU A 433 7.93 6.08 26.86
N ARG A 434 8.68 5.69 27.86
CA ARG A 434 9.78 6.50 28.43
C ARG A 434 10.87 6.73 27.36
N GLU A 435 11.39 5.67 26.74
CA GLU A 435 12.44 5.78 25.72
C GLU A 435 11.95 6.55 24.48
N LEU A 436 10.67 6.38 24.10
CA LEU A 436 10.04 7.14 23.04
C LEU A 436 10.10 8.64 23.30
N CYS A 437 9.67 9.06 24.50
CA CYS A 437 9.66 10.48 24.91
C CYS A 437 11.07 11.08 24.97
N GLU A 438 12.02 10.35 25.53
CA GLU A 438 13.39 10.81 25.71
C GLU A 438 14.19 10.90 24.41
N ASN A 439 14.01 9.93 23.51
CA ASN A 439 14.95 9.70 22.42
C ASN A 439 14.38 9.83 21.03
N HIS A 440 13.07 9.64 20.81
CA HIS A 440 12.53 9.39 19.47
C HIS A 440 11.48 10.41 19.00
N ILE A 441 11.17 11.41 19.81
CA ILE A 441 10.23 12.49 19.46
C ILE A 441 10.97 13.69 18.89
N SER A 442 10.51 14.21 17.75
CA SER A 442 11.06 15.40 17.10
C SER A 442 10.27 16.68 17.43
N GLY A 443 9.77 16.82 18.66
CA GLY A 443 9.00 17.96 19.15
C GLY A 443 7.55 17.64 19.53
N GLN A 444 6.86 16.79 18.80
CA GLN A 444 5.49 16.37 19.10
C GLN A 444 5.32 14.86 18.95
N LEU A 445 4.72 14.21 19.93
CA LEU A 445 4.30 12.84 19.83
C LEU A 445 3.07 12.74 18.90
N ARG A 446 3.18 11.91 17.85
CA ARG A 446 2.08 11.66 16.93
C ARG A 446 1.29 10.45 17.38
N VAL A 447 0.11 10.70 17.92
CA VAL A 447 -0.93 9.70 18.17
C VAL A 447 -2.15 10.05 17.33
N ALA A 448 -2.99 9.08 17.04
CA ALA A 448 -4.15 9.26 16.20
C ALA A 448 -5.45 8.98 16.99
N PRO A 449 -5.90 9.90 17.87
CA PRO A 449 -7.14 9.74 18.61
C PRO A 449 -8.37 9.81 17.69
N GLU A 450 -8.29 10.52 16.56
CA GLU A 450 -9.29 10.75 15.52
C GLU A 450 -10.45 11.62 15.94
N HIS A 451 -11.01 11.42 17.11
CA HIS A 451 -12.15 12.20 17.64
C HIS A 451 -12.13 12.23 19.18
N ILE A 452 -12.95 13.11 19.78
CA ILE A 452 -13.11 13.26 21.26
C ILE A 452 -14.42 12.67 21.79
N SER A 453 -15.42 12.43 20.93
CA SER A 453 -16.71 11.87 21.33
C SER A 453 -16.67 10.35 21.29
N ASP A 454 -16.95 9.69 22.41
CA ASP A 454 -17.00 8.23 22.51
C ASP A 454 -18.02 7.59 21.57
N LYS A 455 -19.14 8.29 21.29
CA LYS A 455 -20.13 7.84 20.30
C LYS A 455 -19.55 7.76 18.90
N VAL A 456 -18.67 8.68 18.52
CA VAL A 456 -17.99 8.68 17.21
C VAL A 456 -16.86 7.65 17.23
N LEU A 457 -16.01 7.66 18.26
CA LEU A 457 -14.89 6.71 18.43
C LEU A 457 -15.37 5.27 18.37
N SER A 458 -16.50 4.94 19.01
CA SER A 458 -17.08 3.60 18.95
C SER A 458 -17.46 3.17 17.51
N ARG A 459 -17.96 4.10 16.69
CA ARG A 459 -18.26 3.84 15.26
C ARG A 459 -16.99 3.66 14.41
N MET A 460 -15.92 4.31 14.83
CA MET A 460 -14.61 4.22 14.16
C MET A 460 -13.82 2.96 14.55
N GLY A 461 -14.23 2.24 15.60
CA GLY A 461 -13.45 1.12 16.16
C GLY A 461 -12.20 1.62 16.89
N LYS A 462 -12.29 2.79 17.55
CA LYS A 462 -11.21 3.43 18.30
C LYS A 462 -11.49 3.33 19.82
N PRO A 463 -10.44 3.37 20.67
CA PRO A 463 -10.60 3.38 22.12
C PRO A 463 -11.38 4.62 22.59
N SER A 464 -11.94 4.55 23.80
CA SER A 464 -12.63 5.69 24.40
C SER A 464 -11.70 6.86 24.69
N ARG A 465 -12.28 8.05 24.83
CA ARG A 465 -11.56 9.27 25.21
C ARG A 465 -10.75 9.07 26.50
N ALA A 466 -11.28 8.35 27.48
CA ALA A 466 -10.60 8.12 28.75
C ALA A 466 -9.22 7.45 28.58
N VAL A 467 -9.09 6.51 27.62
CA VAL A 467 -7.79 5.87 27.31
C VAL A 467 -6.83 6.90 26.72
N TYR A 468 -7.32 7.80 25.89
CA TYR A 468 -6.49 8.88 25.34
C TYR A 468 -6.02 9.87 26.41
N ASP A 469 -6.95 10.29 27.29
CA ASP A 469 -6.62 11.21 28.39
C ASP A 469 -5.58 10.58 29.33
N SER A 470 -5.69 9.28 29.63
CA SER A 470 -4.67 8.55 30.41
C SER A 470 -3.30 8.52 29.71
N CYS A 471 -3.28 8.32 28.39
CA CYS A 471 -2.04 8.36 27.62
C CYS A 471 -1.38 9.74 27.66
N LEU A 472 -2.16 10.81 27.56
CA LEU A 472 -1.64 12.19 27.63
C LEU A 472 -1.00 12.49 28.99
N LEU A 473 -1.65 12.12 30.09
CA LEU A 473 -1.09 12.28 31.44
C LEU A 473 0.23 11.55 31.58
N TYR A 474 0.23 10.26 31.19
CA TYR A 474 1.44 9.43 31.29
C TYR A 474 2.62 9.96 30.47
N THR A 475 2.37 10.44 29.25
CA THR A 475 3.43 11.00 28.38
C THR A 475 3.92 12.37 28.85
N SER A 476 3.07 13.15 29.52
CA SER A 476 3.46 14.42 30.15
C SER A 476 4.39 14.16 31.33
N ASP A 477 4.04 13.25 32.21
CA ASP A 477 4.88 12.90 33.38
C ASP A 477 6.25 12.36 32.93
N ALA A 478 6.29 11.46 31.93
CA ALA A 478 7.54 10.94 31.38
C ALA A 478 8.41 12.03 30.72
N ALA A 479 7.82 13.04 30.12
CA ALA A 479 8.56 14.16 29.52
C ALA A 479 9.13 15.12 30.58
N ASP A 480 8.44 15.31 31.68
CA ASP A 480 8.88 16.16 32.79
C ASP A 480 10.01 15.48 33.60
N GLU A 481 9.93 14.18 33.80
CA GLU A 481 11.05 13.40 34.39
C GLU A 481 12.32 13.48 33.52
N ALA A 482 12.19 13.37 32.20
CA ALA A 482 13.30 13.45 31.26
C ALA A 482 13.98 14.83 31.22
N ARG A 483 13.30 15.92 31.61
CA ARG A 483 13.85 17.28 31.70
C ARG A 483 14.52 17.55 33.03
N SER A 484 14.28 16.74 34.05
CA SER A 484 14.83 16.89 35.40
C SER A 484 16.19 16.19 35.58
N VAL A 485 16.68 15.48 34.58
CA VAL A 485 18.01 14.86 34.52
C VAL A 485 18.91 15.62 33.53
#